data_f4cf1d9bc40b9700f67e7bbec810a99d
#
_entry.id   f4cf1d9bc40b9700f67e7bbec810a99d
#
_cell.length_a   1.000
_cell.length_b   1.000
_cell.length_c   1.000
_cell.angle_alpha   90.00
_cell.angle_beta   90.00
_cell.angle_gamma   90.00
#
_symmetry.space_group_name_H-M   'P 1'
#
loop_
_entity.id
_entity.type
_entity.pdbx_description
1 polymer ?
#
loop_
_entity_poly.entity_id
_entity_poly.type
_entity_poly.pdbx_seq_one_letter_code
_entity_poly.pdbx_strand_id
1 'polypeptide(L)'
;MKRVVQMLFVLSFLLAGCNKPPAEEYLKKAEDAEKAGLWMIAVDNYQQLAKDHPGSPLTETALFSIAAIQHNNLQNFQAAVNSYKVFIDKFPDAKKAPTALFLAAFLYHNELKNLDSAKTYYQRFLSKYPQHEMAASAQFELENLGKPPDEILPKSTVAETVPPKTDTKGSSKTKKN
;
A
#
# COMPACT_ATOMS: atom_id res chain seq x y z
N MET A 1 41.15 49.75 -4.59
CA MET A 1 41.45 48.31 -4.45
C MET A 1 40.80 47.66 -3.23
N LYS A 2 40.82 48.19 -2.01
CA LYS A 2 40.19 47.59 -0.83
C LYS A 2 38.66 47.39 -0.91
N ARG A 3 37.92 48.28 -1.56
CA ARG A 3 36.45 48.18 -1.70
C ARG A 3 35.99 47.11 -2.70
N VAL A 4 36.79 46.84 -3.73
CA VAL A 4 36.52 45.81 -4.75
C VAL A 4 36.75 44.41 -4.17
N VAL A 5 37.78 44.25 -3.34
CA VAL A 5 38.06 42.98 -2.61
C VAL A 5 36.96 42.66 -1.63
N GLN A 6 36.40 43.67 -0.91
CA GLN A 6 35.26 43.47 0.00
C GLN A 6 33.96 43.07 -0.74
N MET A 7 33.72 43.63 -1.94
CA MET A 7 32.53 43.24 -2.73
C MET A 7 32.64 41.81 -3.27
N LEU A 8 33.83 41.35 -3.66
CA LEU A 8 34.05 39.98 -4.09
C LEU A 8 33.91 38.96 -2.96
N PHE A 9 34.24 39.35 -1.70
CA PHE A 9 34.06 38.47 -0.54
C PHE A 9 32.58 38.32 -0.09
N VAL A 10 31.80 39.39 -0.28
CA VAL A 10 30.34 39.35 0.02
C VAL A 10 29.56 38.52 -1.03
N LEU A 11 30.01 38.57 -2.28
CA LEU A 11 29.38 37.82 -3.37
C LEU A 11 29.66 36.30 -3.29
N SER A 12 30.83 35.90 -2.74
CA SER A 12 31.16 34.48 -2.55
C SER A 12 30.41 33.85 -1.38
N PHE A 13 29.89 34.62 -0.41
CA PHE A 13 29.12 34.11 0.71
C PHE A 13 27.62 33.84 0.36
N LEU A 14 27.13 34.45 -0.74
CA LEU A 14 25.76 34.23 -1.23
C LEU A 14 25.60 32.93 -2.05
N LEU A 15 26.70 32.24 -2.38
CA LEU A 15 26.68 30.95 -3.09
C LEU A 15 26.75 29.74 -2.18
N ALA A 16 26.79 29.93 -0.85
CA ALA A 16 26.52 28.86 0.11
C ALA A 16 25.00 28.59 0.23
N GLY A 17 24.29 28.59 -0.89
CA GLY A 17 22.94 28.08 -1.00
C GLY A 17 22.96 26.63 -0.57
N CYS A 18 22.03 26.24 0.30
CA CYS A 18 21.80 24.88 0.77
C CYS A 18 22.09 23.88 -0.35
N ASN A 19 23.24 23.23 -0.31
CA ASN A 19 23.62 22.23 -1.28
C ASN A 19 22.87 20.94 -0.95
N LYS A 20 21.57 20.92 -1.29
CA LYS A 20 20.75 19.73 -1.11
C LYS A 20 21.29 18.63 -2.00
N PRO A 21 21.41 17.40 -1.49
CA PRO A 21 21.76 16.26 -2.32
C PRO A 21 20.81 16.15 -3.52
N PRO A 22 21.26 15.68 -4.68
CA PRO A 22 20.39 15.45 -5.82
C PRO A 22 19.32 14.37 -5.50
N ALA A 23 18.20 14.40 -6.22
CA ALA A 23 17.10 13.47 -6.01
C ALA A 23 17.52 11.99 -6.13
N GLU A 24 18.44 11.71 -7.05
CA GLU A 24 19.02 10.39 -7.30
C GLU A 24 19.81 9.85 -6.10
N GLU A 25 20.47 10.73 -5.35
CA GLU A 25 21.20 10.34 -4.15
C GLU A 25 20.25 9.92 -3.02
N TYR A 26 19.18 10.67 -2.81
CA TYR A 26 18.12 10.28 -1.85
C TYR A 26 17.46 8.96 -2.26
N LEU A 27 17.13 8.81 -3.55
CA LEU A 27 16.55 7.58 -4.09
C LEU A 27 17.45 6.38 -3.80
N LYS A 28 18.73 6.50 -4.15
CA LYS A 28 19.71 5.44 -3.91
C LYS A 28 19.82 5.06 -2.44
N LYS A 29 19.91 6.06 -1.55
CA LYS A 29 19.96 5.81 -0.10
C LYS A 29 18.69 5.10 0.42
N ALA A 30 17.52 5.47 -0.10
CA ALA A 30 16.27 4.83 0.24
C ALA A 30 16.24 3.36 -0.23
N GLU A 31 16.58 3.10 -1.48
CA GLU A 31 16.64 1.74 -2.04
C GLU A 31 17.68 0.85 -1.35
N ASP A 32 18.84 1.39 -1.01
CA ASP A 32 19.88 0.66 -0.26
C ASP A 32 19.39 0.33 1.16
N ALA A 33 18.64 1.24 1.78
CA ALA A 33 18.01 1.00 3.09
C ALA A 33 16.90 -0.06 3.00
N GLU A 34 16.07 -0.06 1.95
CA GLU A 34 15.08 -1.11 1.69
C GLU A 34 15.73 -2.50 1.58
N LYS A 35 16.79 -2.61 0.77
CA LYS A 35 17.55 -3.88 0.61
C LYS A 35 18.13 -4.38 1.93
N ALA A 36 18.48 -3.45 2.83
CA ALA A 36 18.98 -3.77 4.16
C ALA A 36 17.88 -4.02 5.21
N GLY A 37 16.59 -3.90 4.84
CA GLY A 37 15.47 -4.01 5.78
C GLY A 37 15.33 -2.83 6.75
N LEU A 38 16.01 -1.73 6.47
CA LEU A 38 16.01 -0.52 7.30
C LEU A 38 14.86 0.41 6.90
N TRP A 39 13.62 -0.07 7.11
CA TRP A 39 12.40 0.52 6.58
C TRP A 39 12.18 1.98 6.95
N MET A 40 12.45 2.37 8.21
CA MET A 40 12.32 3.76 8.65
C MET A 40 13.32 4.67 7.96
N ILE A 41 14.56 4.19 7.75
CA ILE A 41 15.60 4.96 7.04
C ILE A 41 15.23 5.12 5.56
N ALA A 42 14.64 4.08 4.95
CA ALA A 42 14.13 4.17 3.59
C ALA A 42 13.03 5.25 3.48
N VAL A 43 12.04 5.20 4.38
CA VAL A 43 10.95 6.20 4.42
C VAL A 43 11.50 7.61 4.59
N ASP A 44 12.44 7.83 5.50
CA ASP A 44 13.04 9.14 5.74
C ASP A 44 13.74 9.69 4.48
N ASN A 45 14.51 8.86 3.76
CA ASN A 45 15.16 9.27 2.53
C ASN A 45 14.16 9.59 1.41
N TYR A 46 13.11 8.78 1.24
CA TYR A 46 12.02 9.08 0.29
C TYR A 46 11.28 10.37 0.65
N GLN A 47 11.04 10.64 1.94
CA GLN A 47 10.42 11.88 2.40
C GLN A 47 11.31 13.09 2.10
N GLN A 48 12.63 12.99 2.31
CA GLN A 48 13.56 14.06 1.97
C GLN A 48 13.58 14.31 0.45
N LEU A 49 13.58 13.25 -0.38
CA LEU A 49 13.46 13.38 -1.83
C LEU A 49 12.20 14.17 -2.21
N ALA A 50 11.05 13.75 -1.70
CA ALA A 50 9.77 14.39 -2.03
C ALA A 50 9.67 15.85 -1.55
N LYS A 51 10.32 16.16 -0.43
CA LYS A 51 10.39 17.51 0.16
C LYS A 51 11.33 18.43 -0.60
N ASP A 52 12.54 17.94 -0.91
CA ASP A 52 13.61 18.76 -1.48
C ASP A 52 13.50 18.88 -2.98
N HIS A 53 12.89 17.89 -3.64
CA HIS A 53 12.75 17.82 -5.09
C HIS A 53 11.29 17.54 -5.53
N PRO A 54 10.32 18.39 -5.13
CA PRO A 54 8.89 18.12 -5.35
C PRO A 54 8.49 18.04 -6.84
N GLY A 55 9.30 18.59 -7.73
CA GLY A 55 9.11 18.53 -9.18
C GLY A 55 9.90 17.44 -9.90
N SER A 56 10.69 16.64 -9.17
CA SER A 56 11.42 15.52 -9.76
C SER A 56 10.46 14.39 -10.19
N PRO A 57 10.70 13.74 -11.35
CA PRO A 57 10.00 12.52 -11.73
C PRO A 57 10.11 11.40 -10.68
N LEU A 58 11.21 11.41 -9.89
CA LEU A 58 11.46 10.44 -8.83
C LEU A 58 10.53 10.61 -7.62
N THR A 59 9.90 11.79 -7.48
CA THR A 59 8.96 12.07 -6.37
C THR A 59 7.71 11.18 -6.43
N GLU A 60 7.24 10.84 -7.64
CA GLU A 60 6.15 9.87 -7.80
C GLU A 60 6.52 8.51 -7.20
N THR A 61 7.69 7.99 -7.55
CA THR A 61 8.21 6.73 -7.01
C THR A 61 8.36 6.81 -5.49
N ALA A 62 8.98 7.88 -4.99
CA ALA A 62 9.23 8.06 -3.56
C ALA A 62 7.92 8.04 -2.74
N LEU A 63 6.90 8.80 -3.15
CA LEU A 63 5.63 8.86 -2.41
C LEU A 63 4.87 7.53 -2.42
N PHE A 64 4.90 6.80 -3.54
CA PHE A 64 4.29 5.47 -3.57
C PHE A 64 5.07 4.47 -2.70
N SER A 65 6.40 4.50 -2.72
CA SER A 65 7.25 3.64 -1.90
C SER A 65 7.05 3.88 -0.40
N ILE A 66 6.91 5.13 0.03
CA ILE A 66 6.57 5.46 1.43
C ILE A 66 5.29 4.74 1.85
N ALA A 67 4.22 4.86 1.05
CA ALA A 67 2.94 4.23 1.36
C ALA A 67 3.05 2.70 1.40
N ALA A 68 3.77 2.11 0.44
CA ALA A 68 3.98 0.67 0.35
C ALA A 68 4.79 0.12 1.54
N ILE A 69 5.86 0.80 1.96
CA ILE A 69 6.66 0.41 3.12
C ILE A 69 5.84 0.50 4.41
N GLN A 70 5.09 1.60 4.59
CA GLN A 70 4.21 1.76 5.75
C GLN A 70 3.14 0.67 5.83
N HIS A 71 2.60 0.24 4.68
CA HIS A 71 1.63 -0.84 4.59
C HIS A 71 2.26 -2.21 4.86
N ASN A 72 3.26 -2.59 4.04
CA ASN A 72 3.71 -3.98 3.96
C ASN A 72 4.75 -4.35 5.03
N ASN A 73 5.61 -3.40 5.41
CA ASN A 73 6.77 -3.67 6.24
C ASN A 73 6.61 -3.14 7.66
N LEU A 74 6.09 -1.92 7.81
CA LEU A 74 5.90 -1.31 9.12
C LEU A 74 4.52 -1.60 9.71
N GLN A 75 3.56 -2.09 8.90
CA GLN A 75 2.17 -2.33 9.29
C GLN A 75 1.52 -1.12 9.99
N ASN A 76 1.98 0.08 9.62
CA ASN A 76 1.41 1.32 10.07
C ASN A 76 0.30 1.75 9.11
N PHE A 77 -0.85 1.10 9.21
CA PHE A 77 -1.94 1.23 8.25
C PHE A 77 -2.52 2.63 8.18
N GLN A 78 -2.57 3.35 9.30
CA GLN A 78 -3.04 4.74 9.29
C GLN A 78 -2.07 5.65 8.53
N ALA A 79 -0.76 5.49 8.72
CA ALA A 79 0.24 6.23 7.96
C ALA A 79 0.20 5.84 6.47
N ALA A 80 0.07 4.55 6.16
CA ALA A 80 -0.03 4.05 4.79
C ALA A 80 -1.19 4.68 4.02
N VAL A 81 -2.40 4.70 4.61
CA VAL A 81 -3.57 5.35 4.00
C VAL A 81 -3.32 6.83 3.76
N ASN A 82 -2.75 7.55 4.72
CA ASN A 82 -2.41 8.95 4.56
C ASN A 82 -1.41 9.18 3.41
N SER A 83 -0.41 8.31 3.29
CA SER A 83 0.60 8.39 2.22
C SER A 83 0.01 8.02 0.84
N TYR A 84 -0.85 7.00 0.76
CA TYR A 84 -1.59 6.73 -0.49
C TYR A 84 -2.46 7.90 -0.89
N LYS A 85 -3.15 8.54 0.06
CA LYS A 85 -3.94 9.74 -0.22
C LYS A 85 -3.09 10.87 -0.80
N VAL A 86 -1.94 11.19 -0.16
CA VAL A 86 -1.00 12.20 -0.66
C VAL A 86 -0.53 11.85 -2.08
N PHE A 87 -0.24 10.58 -2.35
CA PHE A 87 0.14 10.11 -3.68
C PHE A 87 -0.96 10.35 -4.71
N ILE A 88 -2.21 9.92 -4.42
CA ILE A 88 -3.37 10.05 -5.32
C ILE A 88 -3.69 11.51 -5.61
N ASP A 89 -3.59 12.37 -4.61
CA ASP A 89 -3.90 13.80 -4.75
C ASP A 89 -2.81 14.52 -5.57
N LYS A 90 -1.55 14.10 -5.45
CA LYS A 90 -0.42 14.73 -6.16
C LYS A 90 -0.22 14.17 -7.56
N PHE A 91 -0.49 12.89 -7.77
CA PHE A 91 -0.30 12.17 -9.02
C PHE A 91 -1.56 11.42 -9.47
N PRO A 92 -2.68 12.14 -9.72
CA PRO A 92 -3.98 11.51 -9.99
C PRO A 92 -4.01 10.69 -11.28
N ASP A 93 -3.09 10.95 -12.21
CA ASP A 93 -3.01 10.30 -13.52
C ASP A 93 -1.81 9.34 -13.63
N ALA A 94 -1.09 9.12 -12.53
CA ALA A 94 -0.01 8.15 -12.49
C ALA A 94 -0.53 6.73 -12.72
N LYS A 95 0.30 5.89 -13.35
CA LYS A 95 -0.02 4.47 -13.59
C LYS A 95 -0.39 3.73 -12.30
N LYS A 96 0.20 4.12 -11.18
CA LYS A 96 -0.05 3.53 -9.87
C LYS A 96 -1.23 4.15 -9.10
N ALA A 97 -1.87 5.20 -9.63
CA ALA A 97 -2.98 5.86 -8.94
C ALA A 97 -4.19 4.94 -8.70
N PRO A 98 -4.62 4.08 -9.67
CA PRO A 98 -5.65 3.10 -9.40
C PRO A 98 -5.28 2.16 -8.25
N THR A 99 -4.07 1.59 -8.28
CA THR A 99 -3.58 0.70 -7.22
C THR A 99 -3.56 1.38 -5.86
N ALA A 100 -3.06 2.62 -5.78
CA ALA A 100 -3.04 3.38 -4.53
C ALA A 100 -4.45 3.63 -3.98
N LEU A 101 -5.41 3.94 -4.85
CA LEU A 101 -6.79 4.19 -4.46
C LEU A 101 -7.47 2.92 -3.94
N PHE A 102 -7.26 1.78 -4.61
CA PHE A 102 -7.76 0.48 -4.17
C PHE A 102 -7.16 0.07 -2.83
N LEU A 103 -5.82 0.19 -2.67
CA LEU A 103 -5.15 -0.18 -1.43
C LEU A 103 -5.58 0.71 -0.25
N ALA A 104 -5.83 1.99 -0.47
CA ALA A 104 -6.37 2.86 0.57
C ALA A 104 -7.77 2.38 1.02
N ALA A 105 -8.66 2.03 0.07
CA ALA A 105 -9.97 1.47 0.38
C ALA A 105 -9.86 0.15 1.16
N PHE A 106 -9.00 -0.75 0.70
CA PHE A 106 -8.74 -2.04 1.32
C PHE A 106 -8.24 -1.92 2.76
N LEU A 107 -7.29 -1.01 3.01
CA LEU A 107 -6.78 -0.75 4.36
C LEU A 107 -7.87 -0.16 5.28
N TYR A 108 -8.70 0.75 4.78
CA TYR A 108 -9.83 1.25 5.55
C TYR A 108 -10.79 0.12 5.94
N HIS A 109 -11.08 -0.80 5.01
CA HIS A 109 -11.98 -1.93 5.27
C HIS A 109 -11.37 -2.95 6.24
N ASN A 110 -10.19 -3.48 5.89
CA ASN A 110 -9.67 -4.69 6.50
C ASN A 110 -8.84 -4.42 7.76
N GLU A 111 -8.11 -3.30 7.81
CA GLU A 111 -7.20 -3.02 8.91
C GLU A 111 -7.76 -1.98 9.88
N LEU A 112 -8.26 -0.86 9.35
CA LEU A 112 -8.75 0.25 10.16
C LEU A 112 -10.24 0.10 10.56
N LYS A 113 -10.97 -0.86 9.96
CA LYS A 113 -12.41 -1.10 10.19
C LYS A 113 -13.27 0.15 10.00
N ASN A 114 -12.82 1.07 9.16
CA ASN A 114 -13.54 2.30 8.83
C ASN A 114 -14.34 2.10 7.54
N LEU A 115 -15.55 1.55 7.69
CA LEU A 115 -16.40 1.16 6.56
C LEU A 115 -16.86 2.36 5.72
N ASP A 116 -17.08 3.52 6.31
CA ASP A 116 -17.51 4.71 5.59
C ASP A 116 -16.40 5.22 4.65
N SER A 117 -15.17 5.27 5.15
CA SER A 117 -14.01 5.61 4.33
C SER A 117 -13.77 4.57 3.25
N ALA A 118 -13.82 3.29 3.59
CA ALA A 118 -13.66 2.19 2.62
C ALA A 118 -14.68 2.31 1.47
N LYS A 119 -15.97 2.49 1.81
CA LYS A 119 -17.05 2.74 0.84
C LYS A 119 -16.73 3.89 -0.10
N THR A 120 -16.34 5.03 0.47
CA THR A 120 -16.03 6.23 -0.29
C THR A 120 -14.89 6.00 -1.29
N TYR A 121 -13.83 5.32 -0.86
CA TYR A 121 -12.66 5.05 -1.70
C TYR A 121 -12.93 3.99 -2.77
N TYR A 122 -13.69 2.91 -2.48
CA TYR A 122 -14.11 1.94 -3.51
C TYR A 122 -15.03 2.58 -4.55
N GLN A 123 -15.98 3.40 -4.13
CA GLN A 123 -16.86 4.13 -5.06
C GLN A 123 -16.06 5.09 -5.96
N ARG A 124 -15.10 5.84 -5.37
CA ARG A 124 -14.19 6.70 -6.13
C ARG A 124 -13.37 5.89 -7.14
N PHE A 125 -12.88 4.71 -6.75
CA PHE A 125 -12.16 3.81 -7.64
C PHE A 125 -13.02 3.39 -8.84
N LEU A 126 -14.22 2.87 -8.58
CA LEU A 126 -15.13 2.40 -9.62
C LEU A 126 -15.59 3.51 -10.57
N SER A 127 -15.80 4.71 -10.03
CA SER A 127 -16.15 5.89 -10.83
C SER A 127 -15.01 6.35 -11.75
N LYS A 128 -13.76 6.35 -11.24
CA LYS A 128 -12.61 6.85 -12.00
C LYS A 128 -11.99 5.80 -12.92
N TYR A 129 -12.05 4.52 -12.53
CA TYR A 129 -11.36 3.42 -13.19
C TYR A 129 -12.28 2.21 -13.48
N PRO A 130 -13.45 2.40 -14.14
CA PRO A 130 -14.46 1.33 -14.30
C PRO A 130 -13.97 0.15 -15.14
N GLN A 131 -12.95 0.35 -15.98
CA GLN A 131 -12.39 -0.67 -16.87
C GLN A 131 -11.03 -1.21 -16.39
N HIS A 132 -10.60 -0.83 -15.18
CA HIS A 132 -9.34 -1.31 -14.63
C HIS A 132 -9.47 -2.78 -14.22
N GLU A 133 -8.39 -3.56 -14.31
CA GLU A 133 -8.37 -4.98 -13.92
C GLU A 133 -8.85 -5.25 -12.48
N MET A 134 -8.67 -4.28 -11.58
CA MET A 134 -9.14 -4.36 -10.19
C MET A 134 -10.61 -3.93 -10.00
N ALA A 135 -11.34 -3.54 -11.06
CA ALA A 135 -12.70 -3.02 -10.91
C ALA A 135 -13.66 -4.09 -10.37
N ALA A 136 -13.56 -5.32 -10.84
CA ALA A 136 -14.36 -6.42 -10.32
C ALA A 136 -14.09 -6.69 -8.83
N SER A 137 -12.82 -6.63 -8.42
CA SER A 137 -12.45 -6.77 -7.02
C SER A 137 -12.99 -5.62 -6.17
N ALA A 138 -12.89 -4.38 -6.66
CA ALA A 138 -13.41 -3.21 -5.94
C ALA A 138 -14.94 -3.27 -5.79
N GLN A 139 -15.65 -3.75 -6.80
CA GLN A 139 -17.09 -3.97 -6.75
C GLN A 139 -17.45 -5.04 -5.73
N PHE A 140 -16.76 -6.17 -5.75
CA PHE A 140 -16.97 -7.25 -4.79
C PHE A 140 -16.75 -6.80 -3.34
N GLU A 141 -15.66 -6.08 -3.07
CA GLU A 141 -15.37 -5.54 -1.74
C GLU A 141 -16.44 -4.54 -1.28
N LEU A 142 -16.90 -3.69 -2.19
CA LEU A 142 -17.96 -2.71 -1.89
C LEU A 142 -19.30 -3.39 -1.56
N GLU A 143 -19.69 -4.42 -2.30
CA GLU A 143 -20.95 -5.16 -2.10
C GLU A 143 -20.93 -5.98 -0.80
N ASN A 144 -19.76 -6.40 -0.36
CA ASN A 144 -19.58 -7.21 0.83
C ASN A 144 -19.07 -6.43 2.04
N LEU A 145 -19.03 -5.12 1.92
CA LEU A 145 -18.52 -4.24 2.95
C LEU A 145 -19.26 -4.43 4.28
N GLY A 146 -18.52 -4.83 5.33
CA GLY A 146 -19.06 -5.05 6.67
C GLY A 146 -19.80 -6.37 6.88
N LYS A 147 -19.92 -7.22 5.84
CA LYS A 147 -20.49 -8.55 6.01
C LYS A 147 -19.47 -9.50 6.64
N PRO A 148 -19.92 -10.41 7.51
CA PRO A 148 -19.04 -11.45 8.04
C PRO A 148 -18.70 -12.49 6.96
N PRO A 149 -17.55 -13.20 7.06
CA PRO A 149 -17.08 -14.13 6.04
C PRO A 149 -18.06 -15.25 5.67
N ASP A 150 -18.86 -15.70 6.60
CA ASP A 150 -19.87 -16.75 6.40
C ASP A 150 -21.08 -16.30 5.55
N GLU A 151 -21.29 -14.98 5.41
CA GLU A 151 -22.30 -14.42 4.52
C GLU A 151 -21.75 -14.16 3.11
N ILE A 152 -20.43 -14.02 2.98
CA ILE A 152 -19.77 -13.72 1.71
C ILE A 152 -19.50 -14.99 0.90
N LEU A 153 -19.12 -16.08 1.59
CA LEU A 153 -18.88 -17.36 0.93
C LEU A 153 -20.22 -18.02 0.63
N PRO A 154 -20.42 -18.52 -0.62
CA PRO A 154 -21.58 -19.35 -0.89
C PRO A 154 -21.56 -20.50 0.13
N LYS A 155 -22.65 -20.72 0.84
CA LYS A 155 -22.81 -21.89 1.72
C LYS A 155 -22.45 -23.09 0.85
N SER A 156 -21.27 -23.63 1.08
CA SER A 156 -20.82 -24.83 0.38
C SER A 156 -21.95 -25.86 0.57
N THR A 157 -22.60 -26.20 -0.52
CA THR A 157 -23.44 -27.39 -0.58
C THR A 157 -22.53 -28.61 -0.55
N VAL A 158 -21.81 -28.77 0.56
CA VAL A 158 -21.35 -30.09 0.98
C VAL A 158 -22.56 -30.76 1.56
N ALA A 159 -23.55 -31.02 0.69
CA ALA A 159 -24.57 -31.98 1.00
C ALA A 159 -23.83 -33.30 1.22
N GLU A 160 -23.75 -33.70 2.49
CA GLU A 160 -23.92 -35.07 2.93
C GLU A 160 -23.97 -36.10 1.80
N THR A 161 -22.83 -36.56 1.37
CA THR A 161 -22.66 -37.89 0.80
C THR A 161 -21.66 -38.65 1.64
N VAL A 162 -21.96 -38.79 2.94
CA VAL A 162 -21.43 -39.88 3.72
C VAL A 162 -22.38 -41.02 3.48
N PRO A 163 -22.01 -42.08 2.75
CA PRO A 163 -22.84 -43.27 2.67
C PRO A 163 -22.97 -43.89 4.05
N PRO A 164 -24.17 -44.43 4.42
CA PRO A 164 -24.37 -45.03 5.73
C PRO A 164 -23.40 -46.17 5.93
N LYS A 165 -22.68 -46.17 7.04
CA LYS A 165 -21.84 -47.29 7.48
C LYS A 165 -22.74 -48.49 7.62
N THR A 166 -22.60 -49.47 6.73
CA THR A 166 -23.21 -50.78 6.87
C THR A 166 -22.54 -51.49 8.05
N ASP A 167 -23.26 -51.63 9.13
CA ASP A 167 -22.89 -52.46 10.24
C ASP A 167 -22.87 -53.95 9.80
N THR A 168 -21.71 -54.44 9.42
CA THR A 168 -21.49 -55.88 9.27
C THR A 168 -21.29 -56.51 10.63
N LYS A 169 -22.39 -57.05 11.14
CA LYS A 169 -22.47 -57.91 12.33
C LYS A 169 -21.72 -59.21 12.01
N GLY A 170 -20.48 -59.26 12.45
CA GLY A 170 -19.69 -60.50 12.38
C GLY A 170 -20.23 -61.57 13.29
N SER A 171 -20.79 -62.61 12.68
CA SER A 171 -21.18 -63.84 13.34
C SER A 171 -19.93 -64.67 13.72
N SER A 172 -19.67 -64.70 15.01
CA SER A 172 -18.74 -65.68 15.60
C SER A 172 -19.37 -67.06 15.62
N LYS A 173 -18.82 -67.98 14.84
CA LYS A 173 -19.03 -69.44 15.07
C LYS A 173 -17.73 -70.08 15.55
N THR A 174 -17.72 -70.35 16.85
CA THR A 174 -16.87 -71.34 17.50
C THR A 174 -17.10 -72.72 16.93
N LYS A 175 -16.04 -73.42 16.53
CA LYS A 175 -15.97 -74.88 16.44
C LYS A 175 -14.74 -75.38 17.19
N LYS A 176 -15.04 -76.16 18.25
CA LYS A 176 -14.11 -77.07 18.88
C LYS A 176 -13.75 -78.23 17.93
N ASN A 177 -12.52 -78.53 17.86
CA ASN A 177 -11.90 -79.85 18.16
C ASN A 177 -10.41 -79.66 18.19
#